data_42ca5e677dc88f90c1e7998b26c70861
#
_entry.id   42ca5e677dc88f90c1e7998b26c70861
#
_cell.length_a   1.000
_cell.length_b   1.000
_cell.length_c   1.000
_cell.angle_alpha   90.00
_cell.angle_beta   90.00
_cell.angle_gamma   90.00
#
_symmetry.space_group_name_H-M   'P 1'
#
loop_
_entity.id
_entity.type
_entity.pdbx_description
1 polymer ?
#
loop_
_entity_poly.entity_id
_entity_poly.type
_entity_poly.pdbx_seq_one_letter_code
_entity_poly.pdbx_strand_id
1 'polypeptide(L)'
;MPITELLEANAKKYPNEVSLVEINPDIQEKRRVTWRDYELIESSPMCHYRREITWHVFDEKANRFAQLLISRGIGKGDKVAILLMNCLEWLPIYFGILKTGALAVPLNFRYAPDEIEYCLNLAEVDVLVFGPEFIGRVEQIADQISVNRLLIFAGDGCPAFAEDYRELTADASSQSPGIALSENDKAAI
;
A
#
# COMPACT_ATOMS: atom_id res chain seq x y z
N MET A 1 15.81 -7.90 -15.80
CA MET A 1 16.08 -6.97 -14.67
C MET A 1 14.80 -6.79 -13.88
N PRO A 2 14.78 -7.16 -12.60
CA PRO A 2 13.61 -6.96 -11.76
C PRO A 2 13.16 -5.49 -11.68
N ILE A 3 11.87 -5.24 -11.52
CA ILE A 3 11.32 -3.86 -11.46
C ILE A 3 11.88 -3.08 -10.26
N THR A 4 12.26 -3.75 -9.18
CA THR A 4 12.89 -3.15 -8.00
C THR A 4 14.24 -2.54 -8.30
N GLU A 5 15.03 -3.14 -9.21
CA GLU A 5 16.31 -2.58 -9.67
C GLU A 5 16.13 -1.29 -10.49
N LEU A 6 14.99 -1.14 -11.20
CA LEU A 6 14.67 0.11 -11.90
C LEU A 6 14.43 1.25 -10.90
N LEU A 7 13.73 0.98 -9.79
CA LEU A 7 13.55 1.96 -8.73
C LEU A 7 14.89 2.39 -8.15
N GLU A 8 15.75 1.43 -7.78
CA GLU A 8 17.08 1.71 -7.22
C GLU A 8 17.99 2.48 -8.22
N ALA A 9 17.94 2.12 -9.50
CA ALA A 9 18.68 2.82 -10.54
C ALA A 9 18.21 4.28 -10.69
N ASN A 10 16.89 4.51 -10.68
CA ASN A 10 16.33 5.86 -10.75
C ASN A 10 16.63 6.66 -9.47
N ALA A 11 16.54 6.06 -8.30
CA ALA A 11 16.90 6.72 -7.04
C ALA A 11 18.38 7.15 -7.00
N LYS A 12 19.28 6.37 -7.59
CA LYS A 12 20.71 6.73 -7.73
C LYS A 12 20.94 7.80 -8.79
N LYS A 13 20.23 7.72 -9.94
CA LYS A 13 20.45 8.61 -11.08
C LYS A 13 19.77 9.96 -10.93
N TYR A 14 18.59 9.99 -10.32
CA TYR A 14 17.71 11.16 -10.22
C TYR A 14 17.22 11.39 -8.77
N PRO A 15 18.09 11.40 -7.75
CA PRO A 15 17.69 11.33 -6.34
C PRO A 15 16.73 12.44 -5.92
N ASN A 16 16.92 13.64 -6.46
CA ASN A 16 16.16 14.83 -6.09
C ASN A 16 15.00 15.16 -7.04
N GLU A 17 14.81 14.37 -8.09
CA GLU A 17 13.69 14.58 -9.01
C GLU A 17 12.41 13.97 -8.42
N VAL A 18 11.28 14.64 -8.65
CA VAL A 18 9.96 14.18 -8.21
C VAL A 18 9.60 12.89 -8.95
N SER A 19 9.27 11.85 -8.21
CA SER A 19 8.86 10.56 -8.73
C SER A 19 7.35 10.33 -8.62
N LEU A 20 6.76 10.67 -7.47
CA LEU A 20 5.34 10.48 -7.21
C LEU A 20 4.71 11.79 -6.75
N VAL A 21 3.50 12.02 -7.23
CA VAL A 21 2.69 13.19 -6.88
C VAL A 21 1.31 12.71 -6.46
N GLU A 22 0.89 13.11 -5.27
CA GLU A 22 -0.47 12.96 -4.81
C GLU A 22 -1.18 14.31 -4.91
N ILE A 23 -2.28 14.30 -5.64
CA ILE A 23 -3.18 15.42 -5.69
C ILE A 23 -4.46 14.95 -5.01
N ASN A 24 -4.66 15.40 -3.78
CA ASN A 24 -5.86 15.10 -3.03
C ASN A 24 -6.51 16.41 -2.59
N PRO A 25 -7.20 17.09 -3.49
CA PRO A 25 -7.98 18.25 -3.08
C PRO A 25 -9.15 17.79 -2.22
N ASP A 26 -9.37 18.45 -1.09
CA ASP A 26 -10.69 18.43 -0.48
C ASP A 26 -11.67 18.88 -1.54
N ILE A 27 -12.59 18.02 -1.90
CA ILE A 27 -13.53 18.28 -3.00
C ILE A 27 -14.87 18.74 -2.46
N GLN A 28 -15.42 19.76 -3.07
CA GLN A 28 -16.81 20.18 -2.87
C GLN A 28 -17.66 19.57 -3.98
N GLU A 29 -18.69 18.82 -3.62
CA GLU A 29 -19.68 18.35 -4.56
C GLU A 29 -20.47 19.55 -5.10
N LYS A 30 -20.45 19.74 -6.43
CA LYS A 30 -21.20 20.81 -7.10
C LYS A 30 -22.54 20.32 -7.61
N ARG A 31 -22.57 19.10 -8.15
CA ARG A 31 -23.75 18.59 -8.84
C ARG A 31 -23.73 17.07 -8.87
N ARG A 32 -24.91 16.48 -8.63
CA ARG A 32 -25.20 15.07 -8.95
C ARG A 32 -26.03 14.99 -10.20
N VAL A 33 -25.64 14.13 -11.10
CA VAL A 33 -26.38 13.84 -12.32
C VAL A 33 -26.55 12.34 -12.44
N THR A 34 -27.77 11.86 -12.49
CA THR A 34 -28.06 10.46 -12.82
C THR A 34 -27.97 10.28 -14.32
N TRP A 35 -27.11 9.38 -14.78
CA TRP A 35 -27.01 9.02 -16.18
C TRP A 35 -27.15 7.50 -16.30
N ARG A 36 -28.25 7.04 -16.84
CA ARG A 36 -28.68 5.63 -16.84
C ARG A 36 -28.69 5.11 -15.37
N ASP A 37 -27.90 4.07 -15.07
CA ASP A 37 -27.82 3.45 -13.76
C ASP A 37 -26.62 4.00 -12.92
N TYR A 38 -26.01 5.10 -13.36
CA TYR A 38 -24.84 5.68 -12.71
C TYR A 38 -25.13 7.07 -12.16
N GLU A 39 -24.65 7.32 -10.94
CA GLU A 39 -24.55 8.69 -10.42
C GLU A 39 -23.19 9.28 -10.81
N LEU A 40 -23.24 10.41 -11.49
CA LEU A 40 -22.05 11.22 -11.79
C LEU A 40 -22.01 12.40 -10.83
N ILE A 41 -20.90 12.53 -10.12
CA ILE A 41 -20.68 13.65 -9.20
C ILE A 41 -19.71 14.62 -9.86
N GLU A 42 -20.21 15.80 -10.19
CA GLU A 42 -19.34 16.91 -10.57
C GLU A 42 -18.83 17.57 -9.29
N SER A 43 -17.51 17.61 -9.12
CA SER A 43 -16.86 18.17 -7.95
C SER A 43 -15.79 19.16 -8.36
N SER A 44 -15.42 20.05 -7.45
CA SER A 44 -14.26 20.93 -7.62
C SER A 44 -13.38 20.89 -6.38
N PRO A 45 -12.06 21.10 -6.53
CA PRO A 45 -11.19 21.20 -5.39
C PRO A 45 -11.54 22.42 -4.54
N MET A 46 -11.59 22.23 -3.21
CA MET A 46 -11.73 23.30 -2.24
C MET A 46 -10.41 24.03 -2.00
N CYS A 47 -9.29 23.30 -2.13
CA CYS A 47 -7.94 23.85 -2.05
C CYS A 47 -7.02 23.08 -3.00
N HIS A 48 -5.89 23.70 -3.34
CA HIS A 48 -4.82 23.00 -4.07
C HIS A 48 -3.94 22.28 -3.05
N TYR A 49 -4.20 21.00 -2.87
CA TYR A 49 -3.33 20.12 -2.10
C TYR A 49 -2.46 19.31 -3.05
N ARG A 50 -1.15 19.41 -2.85
CA ARG A 50 -0.17 18.66 -3.61
C ARG A 50 0.92 18.18 -2.67
N ARG A 51 1.09 16.87 -2.58
CA ARG A 51 2.24 16.22 -1.93
C ARG A 51 3.07 15.52 -2.97
N GLU A 52 4.36 15.52 -2.80
CA GLU A 52 5.26 14.85 -3.70
C GLU A 52 6.44 14.24 -2.97
N ILE A 53 6.97 13.16 -3.52
CA ILE A 53 8.21 12.54 -3.05
C ILE A 53 9.17 12.37 -4.23
N THR A 54 10.46 12.46 -3.92
CA THR A 54 11.52 12.23 -4.89
C THR A 54 11.80 10.74 -5.09
N TRP A 55 12.56 10.39 -6.12
CA TRP A 55 13.01 9.02 -6.35
C TRP A 55 13.76 8.44 -5.15
N HIS A 56 14.61 9.26 -4.50
CA HIS A 56 15.36 8.85 -3.31
C HIS A 56 14.40 8.51 -2.15
N VAL A 57 13.46 9.39 -1.85
CA VAL A 57 12.48 9.17 -0.77
C VAL A 57 11.57 7.97 -1.08
N PHE A 58 11.21 7.77 -2.34
CA PHE A 58 10.44 6.59 -2.74
C PHE A 58 11.20 5.29 -2.44
N ASP A 59 12.47 5.21 -2.84
CA ASP A 59 13.30 4.02 -2.59
C ASP A 59 13.52 3.80 -1.09
N GLU A 60 13.81 4.85 -0.31
CA GLU A 60 13.94 4.75 1.16
C GLU A 60 12.67 4.20 1.82
N LYS A 61 11.49 4.71 1.46
CA LYS A 61 10.22 4.23 2.00
C LYS A 61 9.98 2.75 1.64
N ALA A 62 10.26 2.37 0.40
CA ALA A 62 10.16 0.98 -0.03
C ALA A 62 11.13 0.07 0.75
N ASN A 63 12.37 0.52 0.96
CA ASN A 63 13.37 -0.22 1.74
C ASN A 63 12.95 -0.38 3.20
N ARG A 64 12.46 0.67 3.87
CA ARG A 64 11.98 0.61 5.26
C ARG A 64 10.84 -0.38 5.41
N PHE A 65 9.88 -0.37 4.49
CA PHE A 65 8.78 -1.32 4.52
C PHE A 65 9.25 -2.76 4.25
N ALA A 66 10.17 -2.96 3.32
CA ALA A 66 10.77 -4.28 3.09
C ALA A 66 11.51 -4.80 4.33
N GLN A 67 12.31 -3.97 5.00
CA GLN A 67 13.02 -4.33 6.23
C GLN A 67 12.03 -4.67 7.38
N LEU A 68 10.94 -3.92 7.50
CA LEU A 68 9.86 -4.24 8.43
C LEU A 68 9.28 -5.64 8.13
N LEU A 69 8.90 -5.91 6.90
CA LEU A 69 8.33 -7.20 6.50
C LEU A 69 9.30 -8.36 6.81
N ILE A 70 10.57 -8.20 6.48
CA ILE A 70 11.62 -9.19 6.77
C ILE A 70 11.75 -9.42 8.28
N SER A 71 11.72 -8.37 9.09
CA SER A 71 11.78 -8.48 10.56
C SER A 71 10.59 -9.24 11.15
N ARG A 72 9.48 -9.28 10.43
CA ARG A 72 8.26 -10.04 10.76
C ARG A 72 8.25 -11.44 10.13
N GLY A 73 9.34 -11.86 9.48
CA GLY A 73 9.47 -13.17 8.86
C GLY A 73 8.87 -13.29 7.47
N ILE A 74 8.44 -12.19 6.87
CA ILE A 74 7.84 -12.16 5.52
C ILE A 74 8.95 -12.13 4.46
N GLY A 75 8.87 -13.04 3.50
CA GLY A 75 9.86 -13.19 2.44
C GLY A 75 9.30 -13.85 1.19
N LYS A 76 10.17 -14.52 0.44
CA LYS A 76 9.83 -15.11 -0.85
C LYS A 76 8.73 -16.18 -0.75
N GLY A 77 7.62 -15.94 -1.43
CA GLY A 77 6.46 -16.83 -1.47
C GLY A 77 5.31 -16.40 -0.56
N ASP A 78 5.59 -15.56 0.45
CA ASP A 78 4.55 -14.99 1.29
C ASP A 78 3.72 -13.95 0.51
N LYS A 79 2.56 -13.59 1.03
CA LYS A 79 1.62 -12.71 0.34
C LYS A 79 1.20 -11.55 1.24
N VAL A 80 1.29 -10.35 0.68
CA VAL A 80 0.92 -9.10 1.36
C VAL A 80 -0.20 -8.42 0.57
N ALA A 81 -1.38 -8.33 1.16
CA ALA A 81 -2.52 -7.65 0.56
C ALA A 81 -2.43 -6.13 0.76
N ILE A 82 -2.87 -5.39 -0.25
CA ILE A 82 -2.96 -3.94 -0.25
C ILE A 82 -4.41 -3.53 -0.50
N LEU A 83 -5.03 -2.89 0.48
CA LEU A 83 -6.38 -2.33 0.42
C LEU A 83 -6.29 -0.83 0.72
N LEU A 84 -5.79 -0.07 -0.23
CA LEU A 84 -5.55 1.37 -0.15
C LEU A 84 -6.21 2.09 -1.32
N MET A 85 -6.71 3.29 -1.08
CA MET A 85 -6.93 4.25 -2.16
C MET A 85 -5.59 4.77 -2.70
N ASN A 86 -5.61 5.42 -3.85
CA ASN A 86 -4.40 6.01 -4.43
C ASN A 86 -3.83 7.08 -3.50
N CYS A 87 -2.65 6.84 -2.95
CA CYS A 87 -1.92 7.72 -2.05
C CYS A 87 -0.41 7.57 -2.26
N LEU A 88 0.38 8.46 -1.67
CA LEU A 88 1.85 8.40 -1.78
C LEU A 88 2.45 7.14 -1.16
N GLU A 89 1.77 6.49 -0.25
CA GLU A 89 2.22 5.27 0.42
C GLU A 89 2.02 4.01 -0.44
N TRP A 90 1.10 4.04 -1.40
CA TRP A 90 0.71 2.85 -2.18
C TRP A 90 1.89 2.20 -2.91
N LEU A 91 2.61 2.97 -3.73
CA LEU A 91 3.77 2.44 -4.48
C LEU A 91 4.97 2.10 -3.60
N PRO A 92 5.37 2.89 -2.60
CA PRO A 92 6.38 2.48 -1.63
C PRO A 92 6.07 1.15 -0.93
N ILE A 93 4.81 0.92 -0.53
CA ILE A 93 4.37 -0.35 0.05
C ILE A 93 4.49 -1.47 -0.98
N TYR A 94 3.97 -1.29 -2.19
CA TYR A 94 4.05 -2.28 -3.26
C TYR A 94 5.50 -2.68 -3.57
N PHE A 95 6.39 -1.71 -3.79
CA PHE A 95 7.80 -1.98 -4.05
C PHE A 95 8.52 -2.58 -2.83
N GLY A 96 8.15 -2.18 -1.62
CA GLY A 96 8.65 -2.79 -0.39
C GLY A 96 8.33 -4.27 -0.31
N ILE A 97 7.11 -4.68 -0.66
CA ILE A 97 6.71 -6.09 -0.76
C ILE A 97 7.61 -6.80 -1.78
N LEU A 98 7.73 -6.25 -2.99
CA LEU A 98 8.53 -6.88 -4.04
C LEU A 98 10.01 -7.03 -3.65
N LYS A 99 10.57 -6.07 -2.92
CA LYS A 99 11.97 -6.13 -2.44
C LYS A 99 12.24 -7.28 -1.46
N THR A 100 11.21 -7.85 -0.82
CA THR A 100 11.34 -9.06 0.01
C THR A 100 11.24 -10.35 -0.79
N GLY A 101 10.80 -10.29 -2.04
CA GLY A 101 10.43 -11.47 -2.85
C GLY A 101 9.03 -12.01 -2.55
N ALA A 102 8.28 -11.36 -1.65
CA ALA A 102 6.87 -11.66 -1.42
C ALA A 102 5.99 -11.19 -2.58
N LEU A 103 4.77 -11.71 -2.65
CA LEU A 103 3.79 -11.36 -3.67
C LEU A 103 2.84 -10.28 -3.15
N ALA A 104 2.64 -9.25 -3.95
CA ALA A 104 1.60 -8.27 -3.67
C ALA A 104 0.23 -8.78 -4.12
N VAL A 105 -0.79 -8.56 -3.29
CA VAL A 105 -2.20 -8.91 -3.57
C VAL A 105 -3.04 -7.63 -3.49
N PRO A 106 -3.10 -6.82 -4.57
CA PRO A 106 -3.93 -5.62 -4.59
C PRO A 106 -5.41 -5.99 -4.55
N LEU A 107 -6.13 -5.51 -3.52
CA LEU A 107 -7.57 -5.76 -3.37
C LEU A 107 -8.37 -4.62 -4.00
N ASN A 108 -9.55 -4.96 -4.52
CA ASN A 108 -10.45 -3.96 -5.05
C ASN A 108 -11.05 -3.12 -3.91
N PHE A 109 -10.95 -1.80 -4.02
CA PHE A 109 -11.49 -0.84 -3.04
C PHE A 109 -13.02 -0.92 -2.87
N ARG A 110 -13.72 -1.59 -3.77
CA ARG A 110 -15.18 -1.79 -3.71
C ARG A 110 -15.61 -3.02 -2.93
N TYR A 111 -14.68 -3.90 -2.56
CA TYR A 111 -15.03 -5.13 -1.86
C TYR A 111 -15.77 -4.87 -0.56
N ALA A 112 -16.82 -5.64 -0.33
CA ALA A 112 -17.51 -5.74 0.94
C ALA A 112 -16.64 -6.54 1.96
N PRO A 113 -16.94 -6.50 3.27
CA PRO A 113 -16.16 -7.21 4.28
C PRO A 113 -15.97 -8.70 4.00
N ASP A 114 -17.03 -9.40 3.60
CA ASP A 114 -17.02 -10.83 3.25
C ASP A 114 -16.18 -11.13 2.00
N GLU A 115 -16.19 -10.23 1.01
CA GLU A 115 -15.34 -10.35 -0.17
C GLU A 115 -13.85 -10.13 0.17
N ILE A 116 -13.56 -9.19 1.08
CA ILE A 116 -12.19 -8.97 1.58
C ILE A 116 -11.72 -10.23 2.28
N GLU A 117 -12.49 -10.75 3.24
CA GLU A 117 -12.15 -11.98 3.97
C GLU A 117 -11.93 -13.15 3.02
N TYR A 118 -12.85 -13.34 2.06
CA TYR A 118 -12.74 -14.40 1.05
C TYR A 118 -11.43 -14.31 0.25
N CYS A 119 -11.07 -13.11 -0.24
CA CYS A 119 -9.84 -12.90 -1.01
C CYS A 119 -8.59 -13.15 -0.16
N LEU A 120 -8.58 -12.68 1.09
CA LEU A 120 -7.47 -12.91 2.02
C LEU A 120 -7.26 -14.41 2.31
N ASN A 121 -8.35 -15.15 2.47
CA ASN A 121 -8.30 -16.59 2.70
C ASN A 121 -7.90 -17.36 1.45
N LEU A 122 -8.48 -17.03 0.29
CA LEU A 122 -8.19 -17.68 -0.98
C LEU A 122 -6.72 -17.52 -1.40
N ALA A 123 -6.18 -16.31 -1.22
CA ALA A 123 -4.79 -16.02 -1.54
C ALA A 123 -3.82 -16.45 -0.42
N GLU A 124 -4.30 -16.91 0.73
CA GLU A 124 -3.48 -17.25 1.90
C GLU A 124 -2.57 -16.08 2.28
N VAL A 125 -3.16 -14.90 2.45
CA VAL A 125 -2.43 -13.65 2.75
C VAL A 125 -1.87 -13.68 4.17
N ASP A 126 -0.62 -13.26 4.35
CA ASP A 126 0.07 -13.18 5.64
C ASP A 126 -0.07 -11.80 6.30
N VAL A 127 -0.13 -10.75 5.49
CA VAL A 127 -0.21 -9.35 5.94
C VAL A 127 -1.27 -8.62 5.14
N LEU A 128 -2.14 -7.86 5.82
CA LEU A 128 -3.04 -6.90 5.18
C LEU A 128 -2.60 -5.47 5.53
N VAL A 129 -2.29 -4.67 4.51
CA VAL A 129 -2.10 -3.22 4.63
C VAL A 129 -3.37 -2.53 4.15
N PHE A 130 -3.97 -1.68 4.99
CA PHE A 130 -5.24 -1.01 4.65
C PHE A 130 -5.24 0.47 5.06
N GLY A 131 -6.09 1.25 4.39
CA GLY A 131 -6.22 2.70 4.57
C GLY A 131 -7.46 3.12 5.38
N PRO A 132 -7.57 4.42 5.68
CA PRO A 132 -8.66 4.98 6.49
C PRO A 132 -10.06 4.68 5.97
N GLU A 133 -10.22 4.65 4.65
CA GLU A 133 -11.51 4.41 4.00
C GLU A 133 -12.06 3.00 4.24
N PHE A 134 -11.21 2.11 4.74
CA PHE A 134 -11.53 0.70 4.92
C PHE A 134 -11.65 0.27 6.38
N ILE A 135 -11.42 1.16 7.37
CA ILE A 135 -11.47 0.84 8.80
C ILE A 135 -12.74 0.06 9.13
N GLY A 136 -13.93 0.61 8.82
CA GLY A 136 -15.19 -0.04 9.19
C GLY A 136 -15.46 -1.37 8.49
N ARG A 137 -14.86 -1.63 7.31
CA ARG A 137 -14.98 -2.92 6.62
C ARG A 137 -14.03 -3.95 7.22
N VAL A 138 -12.79 -3.54 7.52
CA VAL A 138 -11.79 -4.42 8.13
C VAL A 138 -12.16 -4.74 9.58
N GLU A 139 -12.70 -3.77 10.34
CA GLU A 139 -13.16 -3.96 11.71
C GLU A 139 -14.22 -5.07 11.81
N GLN A 140 -15.16 -5.14 10.87
CA GLN A 140 -16.22 -6.17 10.86
C GLN A 140 -15.68 -7.59 10.74
N ILE A 141 -14.50 -7.78 10.20
CA ILE A 141 -13.87 -9.10 9.98
C ILE A 141 -12.57 -9.27 10.76
N ALA A 142 -12.15 -8.27 11.55
CA ALA A 142 -10.85 -8.26 12.21
C ALA A 142 -10.62 -9.48 13.09
N ASP A 143 -11.60 -9.89 13.87
CA ASP A 143 -11.52 -11.06 14.75
C ASP A 143 -11.32 -12.36 13.97
N GLN A 144 -11.88 -12.47 12.77
CA GLN A 144 -11.74 -13.64 11.90
C GLN A 144 -10.41 -13.69 11.18
N ILE A 145 -9.90 -12.53 10.76
CA ILE A 145 -8.69 -12.47 9.92
C ILE A 145 -7.39 -12.27 10.70
N SER A 146 -7.42 -11.68 11.91
CA SER A 146 -6.23 -11.34 12.69
C SER A 146 -5.54 -12.55 13.35
N VAL A 147 -6.22 -13.69 13.45
CA VAL A 147 -5.68 -14.89 14.12
C VAL A 147 -4.35 -15.37 13.53
N ASN A 148 -4.17 -15.20 12.22
CA ASN A 148 -3.00 -15.66 11.49
C ASN A 148 -2.40 -14.57 10.57
N ARG A 149 -2.78 -13.30 10.75
CA ARG A 149 -2.35 -12.21 9.86
C ARG A 149 -1.97 -10.97 10.63
N LEU A 150 -0.94 -10.29 10.12
CA LEU A 150 -0.59 -8.96 10.59
C LEU A 150 -1.47 -7.92 9.88
N LEU A 151 -2.10 -7.04 10.66
CA LEU A 151 -2.92 -5.93 10.16
C LEU A 151 -2.12 -4.63 10.32
N ILE A 152 -1.77 -3.99 9.22
CA ILE A 152 -1.02 -2.73 9.18
C ILE A 152 -1.92 -1.63 8.64
N PHE A 153 -2.03 -0.55 9.38
CA PHE A 153 -2.83 0.61 9.00
C PHE A 153 -1.94 1.72 8.44
N ALA A 154 -2.25 2.19 7.23
CA ALA A 154 -1.53 3.29 6.57
C ALA A 154 -2.44 4.51 6.43
N GLY A 155 -2.39 5.41 7.41
CA GLY A 155 -3.21 6.61 7.45
C GLY A 155 -3.10 7.38 8.76
N ASP A 156 -4.04 8.29 9.00
CA ASP A 156 -4.20 8.99 10.27
C ASP A 156 -5.27 8.30 11.12
N GLY A 157 -5.01 8.17 12.42
CA GLY A 157 -5.96 7.56 13.36
C GLY A 157 -5.98 6.03 13.30
N CYS A 158 -4.84 5.40 13.55
CA CYS A 158 -4.70 3.95 13.59
C CYS A 158 -5.71 3.31 14.55
N PRO A 159 -6.55 2.36 14.09
CA PRO A 159 -7.48 1.66 14.96
C PRO A 159 -6.76 0.67 15.88
N ALA A 160 -7.33 0.42 17.06
CA ALA A 160 -6.70 -0.41 18.09
C ALA A 160 -6.44 -1.88 17.68
N PHE A 161 -7.09 -2.36 16.62
CA PHE A 161 -6.93 -3.73 16.11
C PHE A 161 -5.80 -3.85 15.06
N ALA A 162 -5.09 -2.76 14.73
CA ALA A 162 -4.02 -2.75 13.74
C ALA A 162 -2.76 -2.06 14.28
N GLU A 163 -1.64 -2.26 13.59
CA GLU A 163 -0.37 -1.59 13.87
C GLU A 163 -0.16 -0.42 12.90
N ASP A 164 0.32 0.72 13.38
CA ASP A 164 0.53 1.92 12.54
C ASP A 164 1.76 1.78 11.63
N TYR A 165 1.55 1.90 10.33
CA TYR A 165 2.60 1.83 9.30
C TYR A 165 3.74 2.82 9.54
N ARG A 166 3.43 4.05 9.97
CA ARG A 166 4.45 5.10 10.19
C ARG A 166 5.31 4.78 11.41
N GLU A 167 4.68 4.34 12.49
CA GLU A 167 5.42 3.93 13.70
C GLU A 167 6.31 2.71 13.40
N LEU A 168 5.76 1.69 12.73
CA LEU A 168 6.51 0.48 12.39
C LEU A 168 7.70 0.74 11.46
N THR A 169 7.59 1.71 10.55
CA THR A 169 8.65 2.00 9.57
C THR A 169 9.62 3.09 10.02
N ALA A 170 9.32 3.83 11.10
CA ALA A 170 10.13 4.97 11.56
C ALA A 170 11.59 4.58 11.82
N ASP A 171 11.81 3.50 12.55
CA ASP A 171 13.15 3.01 12.95
C ASP A 171 13.71 1.92 12.03
N ALA A 172 12.95 1.50 11.01
CA ALA A 172 13.40 0.50 10.07
C ALA A 172 14.52 1.05 9.16
N SER A 173 15.48 0.21 8.79
CA SER A 173 16.59 0.61 7.92
C SER A 173 16.10 1.07 6.55
N SER A 174 16.64 2.18 6.06
CA SER A 174 16.41 2.67 4.68
C SER A 174 17.32 2.02 3.64
N GLN A 175 18.20 1.11 4.04
CA GLN A 175 19.07 0.40 3.12
C GLN A 175 18.31 -0.73 2.40
N SER A 176 18.65 -0.96 1.13
CA SER A 176 18.11 -2.08 0.36
C SER A 176 18.34 -3.40 1.12
N PRO A 177 17.34 -4.28 1.22
CA PRO A 177 17.48 -5.57 1.92
C PRO A 177 18.45 -6.53 1.24
N GLY A 178 18.85 -6.26 -0.01
CA GLY A 178 19.84 -7.07 -0.73
C GLY A 178 19.36 -8.48 -1.10
N ILE A 179 18.05 -8.70 -1.14
CA ILE A 179 17.47 -9.99 -1.54
C ILE A 179 17.70 -10.20 -3.04
N ALA A 180 18.25 -11.36 -3.40
CA ALA A 180 18.46 -11.73 -4.79
C ALA A 180 17.11 -12.06 -5.46
N LEU A 181 16.65 -11.17 -6.35
CA LEU A 181 15.42 -11.31 -7.10
C LEU A 181 15.74 -11.65 -8.56
N SER A 182 14.86 -12.44 -9.19
CA SER A 182 14.89 -12.76 -10.61
C SER A 182 13.77 -12.03 -11.33
N GLU A 183 13.97 -11.73 -12.63
CA GLU A 183 12.91 -11.20 -13.49
C GLU A 183 11.75 -12.21 -13.72
N ASN A 184 11.97 -13.47 -13.38
CA ASN A 184 10.95 -14.52 -13.42
C ASN A 184 10.23 -14.72 -12.08
N ASP A 185 10.62 -14.01 -11.02
CA ASP A 185 9.92 -14.08 -9.75
C ASP A 185 8.54 -13.43 -9.88
N LYS A 186 7.54 -14.05 -9.27
CA LYS A 186 6.17 -13.53 -9.29
C LYS A 186 6.11 -12.24 -8.47
N ALA A 187 5.42 -11.24 -9.02
CA ALA A 187 5.30 -9.92 -8.38
C ALA A 187 3.94 -9.71 -7.70
N ALA A 188 2.87 -10.21 -8.31
CA ALA A 188 1.51 -10.00 -7.81
C ALA A 188 0.57 -11.15 -8.22
N ILE A 189 -0.54 -11.24 -7.51
CA ILE A 189 -1.67 -12.13 -7.79
C ILE A 189 -2.93 -11.28 -7.98
#